data_19ffca4fd9ba2a7c6e6415ce8bd3073b
#
_entry.id   19ffca4fd9ba2a7c6e6415ce8bd3073b
#
_cell.length_a   1.000
_cell.length_b   1.000
_cell.length_c   1.000
_cell.angle_alpha   90.00
_cell.angle_beta   90.00
_cell.angle_gamma   90.00
#
_symmetry.space_group_name_H-M   'P 1'
#
loop_
_entity.id
_entity.type
_entity.pdbx_description
1 polymer ?
#
loop_
_entity_poly.entity_id
_entity_poly.type
_entity_poly.pdbx_seq_one_letter_code
_entity_poly.pdbx_strand_id
1 'polypeptide(L)'
;MNRIGRRAAAATTAGVCALLVGCSPLPSFDQLESESRAAAQAIADHLPPGSEVEDRSTGEEGPCGRGTASYTQHWVSYPEPPFDGEEFIATLVRELPDEFAVFETGVGMSDPNLSVRYRGMTIGVIVEDDQVETIVDILAISRCGMPPEDE
;
A
#
# COMPACT_ATOMS: atom_id res chain seq x y z
N MET A 1 -46.35 65.80 -6.75
CA MET A 1 -45.43 65.12 -5.83
C MET A 1 -45.08 63.77 -6.47
N ASN A 2 -43.94 63.71 -7.19
CA ASN A 2 -43.45 62.55 -7.97
C ASN A 2 -42.51 61.74 -7.07
N ARG A 3 -42.82 60.47 -6.81
CA ARG A 3 -41.87 59.50 -6.23
C ARG A 3 -41.35 58.57 -7.34
N ILE A 4 -40.10 58.80 -7.71
CA ILE A 4 -39.33 57.97 -8.64
C ILE A 4 -38.84 56.71 -7.88
N GLY A 5 -39.36 55.54 -8.26
CA GLY A 5 -38.87 54.27 -7.76
C GLY A 5 -37.62 53.83 -8.45
N ARG A 6 -36.49 53.71 -7.73
CA ARG A 6 -35.25 53.10 -8.20
C ARG A 6 -35.38 51.58 -8.18
N ARG A 7 -35.35 50.96 -9.33
CA ARG A 7 -35.18 49.50 -9.47
C ARG A 7 -33.69 49.15 -9.36
N ALA A 8 -33.31 48.43 -8.32
CA ALA A 8 -32.00 47.83 -8.21
C ALA A 8 -31.94 46.57 -9.07
N ALA A 9 -31.03 46.53 -10.04
CA ALA A 9 -30.72 45.34 -10.77
C ALA A 9 -29.71 44.51 -10.00
N ALA A 10 -30.12 43.29 -9.59
CA ALA A 10 -29.23 42.32 -9.01
C ALA A 10 -28.47 41.59 -10.14
N ALA A 11 -27.18 41.79 -10.23
CA ALA A 11 -26.29 41.08 -11.13
C ALA A 11 -25.96 39.72 -10.48
N THR A 12 -26.50 38.66 -11.05
CA THR A 12 -26.18 37.26 -10.63
C THR A 12 -24.88 36.87 -11.34
N THR A 13 -23.80 36.83 -10.58
CA THR A 13 -22.49 36.33 -11.05
C THR A 13 -22.54 34.81 -10.97
N ALA A 14 -22.75 34.15 -12.11
CA ALA A 14 -22.63 32.70 -12.21
C ALA A 14 -21.14 32.32 -12.15
N GLY A 15 -20.70 31.84 -10.98
CA GLY A 15 -19.37 31.27 -10.79
C GLY A 15 -19.26 29.94 -11.56
N VAL A 16 -18.52 29.91 -12.65
CA VAL A 16 -18.10 28.69 -13.34
C VAL A 16 -17.04 28.02 -12.49
N CYS A 17 -17.43 27.02 -11.67
CA CYS A 17 -16.48 26.09 -11.07
C CYS A 17 -15.92 25.19 -12.19
N ALA A 18 -14.75 25.56 -12.73
CA ALA A 18 -13.97 24.69 -13.58
C ALA A 18 -13.48 23.51 -12.71
N LEU A 19 -14.14 22.36 -12.86
CA LEU A 19 -13.64 21.07 -12.35
C LEU A 19 -12.39 20.72 -13.16
N LEU A 20 -11.23 21.15 -12.66
CA LEU A 20 -9.94 20.63 -13.08
C LEU A 20 -9.89 19.17 -12.61
N VAL A 21 -10.37 18.24 -13.42
CA VAL A 21 -10.02 16.83 -13.32
C VAL A 21 -8.53 16.76 -13.66
N GLY A 22 -7.70 17.04 -12.66
CA GLY A 22 -6.26 16.90 -12.78
C GLY A 22 -5.95 15.42 -12.94
N CYS A 23 -5.42 15.01 -14.10
CA CYS A 23 -4.69 13.78 -14.22
C CYS A 23 -3.53 13.87 -13.22
N SER A 24 -3.63 13.17 -12.09
CA SER A 24 -2.49 13.08 -11.17
C SER A 24 -1.34 12.43 -11.93
N PRO A 25 -0.14 13.01 -11.93
CA PRO A 25 1.01 12.40 -12.56
C PRO A 25 1.26 11.02 -11.96
N LEU A 26 1.81 10.10 -12.75
CA LEU A 26 2.24 8.81 -12.25
C LEU A 26 3.31 9.03 -11.16
N PRO A 27 3.31 8.22 -10.08
CA PRO A 27 4.35 8.28 -9.07
C PRO A 27 5.71 7.93 -9.67
N SER A 28 6.79 8.51 -9.16
CA SER A 28 8.15 8.12 -9.51
C SER A 28 8.48 6.74 -8.94
N PHE A 29 9.50 6.08 -9.47
CA PHE A 29 9.96 4.78 -8.97
C PHE A 29 10.43 4.88 -7.50
N ASP A 30 11.18 5.91 -7.15
CA ASP A 30 11.61 6.18 -5.77
C ASP A 30 10.43 6.38 -4.81
N GLN A 31 9.36 7.01 -5.28
CA GLN A 31 8.13 7.14 -4.49
C GLN A 31 7.48 5.78 -4.26
N LEU A 32 7.43 4.91 -5.29
CA LEU A 32 6.91 3.55 -5.16
C LEU A 32 7.73 2.72 -4.17
N GLU A 33 9.06 2.81 -4.24
CA GLU A 33 9.97 2.17 -3.30
C GLU A 33 9.71 2.63 -1.86
N SER A 34 9.68 3.94 -1.64
CA SER A 34 9.45 4.52 -0.31
C SER A 34 8.09 4.10 0.27
N GLU A 35 7.03 4.12 -0.52
CA GLU A 35 5.68 3.71 -0.10
C GLU A 35 5.63 2.20 0.20
N SER A 36 6.29 1.36 -0.61
CA SER A 36 6.34 -0.09 -0.40
C SER A 36 7.11 -0.45 0.86
N ARG A 37 8.23 0.22 1.10
CA ARG A 37 9.03 0.06 2.32
C ARG A 37 8.24 0.47 3.57
N ALA A 38 7.54 1.60 3.53
CA ALA A 38 6.72 2.06 4.63
C ALA A 38 5.55 1.09 4.94
N ALA A 39 4.95 0.51 3.91
CA ALA A 39 3.87 -0.46 4.07
C ALA A 39 4.37 -1.80 4.65
N ALA A 40 5.53 -2.30 4.18
CA ALA A 40 6.17 -3.49 4.75
C ALA A 40 6.59 -3.25 6.22
N GLN A 41 7.09 -2.05 6.54
CA GLN A 41 7.46 -1.66 7.91
C GLN A 41 6.24 -1.69 8.84
N ALA A 42 5.09 -1.18 8.40
CA ALA A 42 3.87 -1.19 9.21
C ALA A 42 3.45 -2.62 9.60
N ILE A 43 3.73 -3.60 8.77
CA ILE A 43 3.50 -5.02 9.07
C ILE A 43 4.59 -5.56 10.00
N ALA A 44 5.85 -5.29 9.69
CA ALA A 44 6.99 -5.76 10.46
C ALA A 44 7.02 -5.23 11.92
N ASP A 45 6.42 -4.07 12.17
CA ASP A 45 6.29 -3.48 13.52
C ASP A 45 5.42 -4.35 14.46
N HIS A 46 4.65 -5.30 13.92
CA HIS A 46 3.88 -6.28 14.70
C HIS A 46 4.66 -7.58 14.99
N LEU A 47 5.87 -7.74 14.45
CA LEU A 47 6.73 -8.88 14.80
C LEU A 47 7.17 -8.80 16.27
N PRO A 48 7.52 -9.93 16.90
CA PRO A 48 8.05 -9.94 18.25
C PRO A 48 9.27 -9.01 18.40
N PRO A 49 9.44 -8.37 19.56
CA PRO A 49 10.61 -7.54 19.82
C PRO A 49 11.92 -8.33 19.63
N GLY A 50 12.85 -7.76 18.85
CA GLY A 50 14.13 -8.40 18.54
C GLY A 50 14.14 -9.26 17.29
N SER A 51 12.99 -9.42 16.60
CA SER A 51 12.97 -10.05 15.28
C SER A 51 13.86 -9.29 14.29
N GLU A 52 14.78 -10.02 13.66
CA GLU A 52 15.57 -9.47 12.57
C GLU A 52 14.76 -9.50 11.27
N VAL A 53 14.81 -8.43 10.50
CA VAL A 53 14.18 -8.34 9.19
C VAL A 53 15.26 -8.22 8.13
N GLU A 54 15.32 -9.19 7.24
CA GLU A 54 16.22 -9.22 6.09
C GLU A 54 15.51 -8.62 4.88
N ASP A 55 16.09 -7.58 4.28
CA ASP A 55 15.61 -7.00 3.01
C ASP A 55 16.16 -7.85 1.86
N ARG A 56 15.26 -8.54 1.17
CA ARG A 56 15.55 -9.36 -0.02
C ARG A 56 15.05 -8.73 -1.31
N SER A 57 14.72 -7.46 -1.27
CA SER A 57 14.26 -6.73 -2.45
C SER A 57 15.37 -6.67 -3.50
N THR A 58 15.06 -7.05 -4.72
CA THR A 58 16.03 -7.04 -5.83
C THR A 58 16.08 -5.71 -6.55
N GLY A 59 15.14 -4.81 -6.25
CA GLY A 59 14.97 -3.56 -7.01
C GLY A 59 14.45 -3.79 -8.43
N GLU A 60 14.06 -5.03 -8.75
CA GLU A 60 13.55 -5.37 -10.08
C GLU A 60 12.18 -4.75 -10.32
N GLU A 61 12.03 -4.27 -11.54
CA GLU A 61 10.77 -3.74 -12.04
C GLU A 61 9.77 -4.88 -12.30
N GLY A 62 8.61 -4.82 -11.65
CA GLY A 62 7.49 -5.69 -12.03
C GLY A 62 6.87 -5.25 -13.36
N PRO A 63 6.34 -6.19 -14.17
CA PRO A 63 5.68 -5.85 -15.42
C PRO A 63 4.38 -5.08 -15.15
N CYS A 64 4.35 -3.85 -15.61
CA CYS A 64 3.16 -3.00 -15.70
C CYS A 64 2.78 -2.80 -17.17
N GLY A 65 1.90 -1.90 -17.48
CA GLY A 65 1.61 -1.53 -18.87
C GLY A 65 2.79 -0.83 -19.55
N ARG A 66 2.63 -0.45 -20.83
CA ARG A 66 3.69 0.19 -21.62
C ARG A 66 4.27 1.42 -20.93
N GLY A 67 5.60 1.43 -20.73
CA GLY A 67 6.34 2.56 -20.18
C GLY A 67 6.03 2.85 -18.71
N THR A 68 5.57 1.84 -17.97
CA THR A 68 5.36 1.91 -16.53
C THR A 68 5.95 0.69 -15.85
N ALA A 69 6.34 0.84 -14.59
CA ALA A 69 6.92 -0.20 -13.76
C ALA A 69 6.24 -0.24 -12.38
N SER A 70 6.31 -1.38 -11.70
CA SER A 70 5.99 -1.52 -10.28
C SER A 70 7.26 -1.85 -9.51
N TYR A 71 7.30 -1.44 -8.25
CA TYR A 71 8.36 -1.81 -7.33
C TYR A 71 7.91 -2.98 -6.45
N THR A 72 8.81 -3.94 -6.22
CA THR A 72 8.57 -5.07 -5.32
C THR A 72 9.50 -4.98 -4.12
N GLN A 73 8.90 -4.80 -2.94
CA GLN A 73 9.58 -4.91 -1.66
C GLN A 73 9.41 -6.32 -1.12
N HIS A 74 10.50 -7.01 -0.79
CA HIS A 74 10.49 -8.34 -0.23
C HIS A 74 11.29 -8.37 1.07
N TRP A 75 10.63 -8.63 2.17
CA TRP A 75 11.22 -8.76 3.50
C TRP A 75 10.96 -10.14 4.08
N VAL A 76 11.96 -10.69 4.73
CA VAL A 76 11.89 -11.97 5.41
C VAL A 76 12.33 -11.80 6.85
N SER A 77 11.60 -12.41 7.77
CA SER A 77 11.96 -12.40 9.18
C SER A 77 11.92 -13.83 9.74
N TYR A 78 12.77 -14.08 10.73
CA TYR A 78 12.90 -15.35 11.44
C TYR A 78 12.62 -15.11 12.92
N PRO A 79 11.34 -15.04 13.34
CA PRO A 79 10.99 -14.81 14.73
C PRO A 79 11.43 -15.98 15.61
N GLU A 80 11.96 -15.67 16.80
CA GLU A 80 12.35 -16.70 17.77
C GLU A 80 11.13 -17.43 18.36
N PRO A 81 11.21 -18.77 18.60
CA PRO A 81 10.17 -19.51 19.28
C PRO A 81 9.99 -19.06 20.76
N PRO A 82 8.76 -19.11 21.31
CA PRO A 82 7.55 -19.54 20.63
C PRO A 82 6.93 -18.43 19.78
N PHE A 83 6.62 -18.72 18.52
CA PHE A 83 5.92 -17.80 17.62
C PHE A 83 4.68 -18.53 17.06
N ASP A 84 3.52 -17.89 17.17
CA ASP A 84 2.26 -18.40 16.64
C ASP A 84 1.86 -17.60 15.42
N GLY A 85 1.98 -18.21 14.24
CA GLY A 85 1.69 -17.57 12.95
C GLY A 85 0.20 -17.22 12.79
N GLU A 86 -0.72 -18.04 13.31
CA GLU A 86 -2.15 -17.73 13.22
C GLU A 86 -2.51 -16.54 14.11
N GLU A 87 -1.98 -16.46 15.33
CA GLU A 87 -2.18 -15.31 16.21
C GLU A 87 -1.54 -14.04 15.63
N PHE A 88 -0.38 -14.17 15.00
CA PHE A 88 0.25 -13.04 14.28
C PHE A 88 -0.64 -12.50 13.16
N ILE A 89 -1.14 -13.37 12.28
CA ILE A 89 -2.08 -12.97 11.22
C ILE A 89 -3.36 -12.37 11.81
N ALA A 90 -3.93 -12.96 12.84
CA ALA A 90 -5.11 -12.43 13.51
C ALA A 90 -4.85 -11.05 14.13
N THR A 91 -3.65 -10.82 14.65
CA THR A 91 -3.22 -9.53 15.19
C THR A 91 -3.12 -8.47 14.07
N LEU A 92 -2.51 -8.80 12.94
CA LEU A 92 -2.45 -7.91 11.79
C LEU A 92 -3.85 -7.50 11.32
N VAL A 93 -4.77 -8.45 11.19
CA VAL A 93 -6.17 -8.16 10.79
C VAL A 93 -6.86 -7.20 11.75
N ARG A 94 -6.55 -7.29 13.05
CA ARG A 94 -7.17 -6.48 14.10
C ARG A 94 -6.53 -5.09 14.27
N GLU A 95 -5.22 -4.96 14.06
CA GLU A 95 -4.43 -3.81 14.48
C GLU A 95 -3.89 -2.95 13.34
N LEU A 96 -3.83 -3.50 12.11
CA LEU A 96 -3.47 -2.68 10.96
C LEU A 96 -4.49 -1.53 10.77
N PRO A 97 -4.03 -0.33 10.41
CA PRO A 97 -4.91 0.80 10.12
C PRO A 97 -5.96 0.48 9.06
N ASP A 98 -7.13 1.11 9.12
CA ASP A 98 -8.26 0.90 8.20
C ASP A 98 -7.90 1.09 6.71
N GLU A 99 -6.81 1.80 6.42
CA GLU A 99 -6.30 1.97 5.06
C GLU A 99 -5.68 0.70 4.47
N PHE A 100 -5.39 -0.32 5.30
CA PHE A 100 -5.01 -1.67 4.87
C PHE A 100 -6.26 -2.54 4.72
N ALA A 101 -6.80 -2.60 3.53
CA ALA A 101 -8.02 -3.35 3.27
C ALA A 101 -7.71 -4.84 3.03
N VAL A 102 -8.13 -5.71 3.95
CA VAL A 102 -8.00 -7.16 3.81
C VAL A 102 -8.83 -7.66 2.63
N PHE A 103 -8.30 -8.56 1.84
CA PHE A 103 -9.03 -9.23 0.77
C PHE A 103 -8.61 -10.70 0.62
N GLU A 104 -9.52 -11.52 0.10
CA GLU A 104 -9.25 -12.93 -0.18
C GLU A 104 -8.70 -13.07 -1.60
N THR A 105 -7.59 -13.80 -1.76
CA THR A 105 -6.97 -14.05 -3.07
C THR A 105 -7.68 -15.15 -3.87
N GLY A 106 -8.58 -15.91 -3.25
CA GLY A 106 -9.22 -17.08 -3.85
C GLY A 106 -8.29 -18.30 -4.01
N VAL A 107 -7.03 -18.19 -3.61
CA VAL A 107 -6.07 -19.29 -3.55
C VAL A 107 -6.03 -19.78 -2.11
N GLY A 108 -6.50 -21.01 -1.88
CA GLY A 108 -6.40 -21.64 -0.57
C GLY A 108 -4.94 -22.00 -0.28
N MET A 109 -4.36 -21.36 0.73
CA MET A 109 -3.03 -21.69 1.25
C MET A 109 -3.21 -22.46 2.56
N SER A 110 -2.32 -23.43 2.80
CA SER A 110 -2.33 -24.22 4.05
C SER A 110 -1.72 -23.45 5.23
N ASP A 111 -0.80 -22.54 4.90
CA ASP A 111 -0.05 -21.76 5.88
C ASP A 111 -0.81 -20.50 6.28
N PRO A 112 -0.66 -20.01 7.52
CA PRO A 112 -1.24 -18.74 7.94
C PRO A 112 -0.81 -17.63 7.00
N ASN A 113 -1.78 -16.92 6.44
CA ASN A 113 -1.49 -15.87 5.45
C ASN A 113 -2.49 -14.73 5.50
N LEU A 114 -2.08 -13.58 4.99
CA LEU A 114 -2.90 -12.37 4.89
C LEU A 114 -2.60 -11.68 3.56
N SER A 115 -3.63 -11.23 2.89
CA SER A 115 -3.51 -10.34 1.74
C SER A 115 -4.23 -9.03 2.00
N VAL A 116 -3.53 -7.92 1.82
CA VAL A 116 -4.09 -6.58 2.03
C VAL A 116 -3.80 -5.67 0.85
N ARG A 117 -4.68 -4.70 0.64
CA ARG A 117 -4.47 -3.56 -0.26
C ARG A 117 -4.21 -2.30 0.52
N TYR A 118 -3.19 -1.57 0.12
CA TYR A 118 -2.82 -0.29 0.68
C TYR A 118 -2.43 0.68 -0.45
N ARG A 119 -3.17 1.77 -0.63
CA ARG A 119 -2.90 2.81 -1.66
C ARG A 119 -2.66 2.26 -3.07
N GLY A 120 -3.42 1.23 -3.46
CA GLY A 120 -3.26 0.57 -4.76
C GLY A 120 -2.12 -0.45 -4.85
N MET A 121 -1.43 -0.68 -3.76
CA MET A 121 -0.42 -1.72 -3.57
C MET A 121 -1.11 -3.02 -3.12
N THR A 122 -0.55 -4.15 -3.48
CA THR A 122 -0.92 -5.47 -2.95
C THR A 122 0.19 -5.97 -2.04
N ILE A 123 -0.16 -6.37 -0.84
CA ILE A 123 0.80 -6.91 0.13
C ILE A 123 0.33 -8.29 0.53
N GLY A 124 1.23 -9.27 0.40
CA GLY A 124 1.08 -10.62 0.92
C GLY A 124 1.95 -10.82 2.16
N VAL A 125 1.40 -11.46 3.18
CA VAL A 125 2.12 -11.94 4.35
C VAL A 125 1.88 -13.43 4.45
N ILE A 126 2.93 -14.22 4.55
CA ILE A 126 2.86 -15.68 4.70
C ILE A 126 3.72 -16.06 5.89
N VAL A 127 3.22 -16.96 6.72
CA VAL A 127 3.99 -17.54 7.83
C VAL A 127 4.20 -19.01 7.52
N GLU A 128 5.42 -19.38 7.19
CA GLU A 128 5.83 -20.75 6.92
C GLU A 128 6.51 -21.33 8.16
N ASP A 129 6.11 -22.56 8.57
CA ASP A 129 6.73 -23.31 9.65
C ASP A 129 7.14 -24.69 9.11
N ASP A 130 8.43 -24.87 8.90
CA ASP A 130 8.98 -26.11 8.36
C ASP A 130 9.52 -27.07 9.44
N GLN A 131 9.18 -26.86 10.72
CA GLN A 131 9.62 -27.60 11.90
C GLN A 131 11.10 -27.36 12.29
N VAL A 132 11.85 -26.61 11.53
CA VAL A 132 13.23 -26.20 11.80
C VAL A 132 13.25 -24.73 12.23
N GLU A 133 12.58 -23.91 11.46
CA GLU A 133 12.46 -22.49 11.71
C GLU A 133 11.10 -21.97 11.22
N THR A 134 10.63 -20.89 11.83
CA THR A 134 9.45 -20.16 11.36
C THR A 134 9.91 -18.97 10.54
N ILE A 135 9.32 -18.82 9.37
CA ILE A 135 9.63 -17.73 8.43
C ILE A 135 8.39 -16.88 8.26
N VAL A 136 8.55 -15.58 8.42
CA VAL A 136 7.53 -14.59 8.04
C VAL A 136 8.00 -13.87 6.79
N ASP A 137 7.28 -14.11 5.69
CA ASP A 137 7.53 -13.52 4.38
C ASP A 137 6.56 -12.36 4.14
N ILE A 138 7.08 -11.18 3.82
CA ILE A 138 6.31 -9.95 3.55
C ILE A 138 6.66 -9.47 2.16
N LEU A 139 5.72 -9.59 1.23
CA LEU A 139 5.87 -9.19 -0.15
C LEU A 139 4.91 -8.05 -0.49
N ALA A 140 5.44 -6.86 -0.76
CA ALA A 140 4.66 -5.71 -1.16
C ALA A 140 4.94 -5.34 -2.62
N ILE A 141 3.89 -5.41 -3.46
CA ILE A 141 3.95 -5.06 -4.88
C ILE A 141 3.22 -3.75 -5.08
N SER A 142 3.94 -2.71 -5.50
CA SER A 142 3.38 -1.37 -5.69
C SER A 142 2.38 -1.31 -6.85
N ARG A 143 1.61 -0.23 -6.92
CA ARG A 143 0.93 0.17 -8.15
C ARG A 143 1.94 0.53 -9.23
N CYS A 144 1.46 0.63 -10.48
CA CYS A 144 2.31 1.10 -11.59
C CYS A 144 2.64 2.59 -11.45
N GLY A 145 3.87 2.94 -11.79
CA GLY A 145 4.40 4.30 -11.82
C GLY A 145 5.38 4.51 -12.96
N MET A 146 6.13 5.60 -12.91
CA MET A 146 7.22 5.86 -13.85
C MET A 146 8.32 4.81 -13.62
N PRO A 147 8.94 4.27 -14.68
CA PRO A 147 10.12 3.43 -14.52
C PRO A 147 11.27 4.22 -13.92
N PRO A 148 12.31 3.55 -13.35
CA PRO A 148 13.52 4.24 -12.92
C PRO A 148 14.13 4.99 -14.10
N GLU A 149 14.81 6.12 -13.81
CA GLU A 149 15.58 6.81 -14.82
C GLU A 149 16.82 5.99 -15.15
N ASP A 150 17.08 5.74 -16.42
CA ASP A 150 18.29 5.06 -16.87
C ASP A 150 19.51 5.92 -16.48
N GLU A 151 20.40 5.40 -15.61
CA GLU A 151 21.67 6.02 -15.25
C GLU A 151 22.72 5.87 -16.35
#